data_7ef58140adfd70f5169cb622bc5fe8e7
#
_entry.id   7ef58140adfd70f5169cb622bc5fe8e7
#
_cell.length_a   1.000
_cell.length_b   1.000
_cell.length_c   1.000
_cell.angle_alpha   90.00
_cell.angle_beta   90.00
_cell.angle_gamma   90.00
#
_symmetry.space_group_name_H-M   'P 1'
#
loop_
_entity.id
_entity.type
_entity.pdbx_description
1 polymer ?
#
loop_
_entity_poly.entity_id
_entity_poly.type
_entity_poly.pdbx_seq_one_letter_code
_entity_poly.pdbx_strand_id
1 'polypeptide(L)'
;MKITKSTAAYIAAILAVFLICGAVSRYLIQLTLVQGDSMEPTYHNGQFIVLNKCRDSYDKGEVVLFDCESLGCALLKRVDAYGGDTVEIKDGSLYVNRLPVKGYTDISYAGIASEELLIPEGCYFVLGDNLDVSKDSRYDYVGIISGEDILGCVIGFGK
;
A
#
# COMPACT_ATOMS: atom_id res chain seq x y z
N MET A 1 -52.29 -3.61 0.53
CA MET A 1 -51.65 -4.31 -0.62
C MET A 1 -51.00 -5.58 -0.10
N LYS A 2 -51.53 -6.77 -0.44
CA LYS A 2 -50.97 -8.05 0.02
C LYS A 2 -49.73 -8.37 -0.80
N ILE A 3 -48.57 -8.38 -0.15
CA ILE A 3 -47.31 -8.82 -0.78
C ILE A 3 -47.48 -10.33 -1.10
N THR A 4 -47.34 -10.70 -2.37
CA THR A 4 -47.39 -12.12 -2.75
C THR A 4 -46.12 -12.82 -2.30
N LYS A 5 -46.17 -14.16 -2.10
CA LYS A 5 -44.96 -14.94 -1.73
C LYS A 5 -43.79 -14.73 -2.71
N SER A 6 -44.11 -14.52 -3.98
CA SER A 6 -43.13 -14.26 -5.03
C SER A 6 -42.46 -12.88 -4.85
N THR A 7 -43.20 -11.79 -4.60
CA THR A 7 -42.63 -10.47 -4.35
C THR A 7 -41.79 -10.43 -3.08
N ALA A 8 -42.19 -11.14 -2.03
CA ALA A 8 -41.37 -11.27 -0.82
C ALA A 8 -40.03 -11.98 -1.08
N ALA A 9 -40.03 -13.03 -1.91
CA ALA A 9 -38.80 -13.72 -2.30
C ALA A 9 -37.84 -12.84 -3.12
N TYR A 10 -38.34 -12.04 -4.06
CA TYR A 10 -37.52 -11.08 -4.82
C TYR A 10 -36.90 -10.00 -3.92
N ILE A 11 -37.66 -9.45 -2.99
CA ILE A 11 -37.17 -8.46 -2.02
C ILE A 11 -36.06 -9.08 -1.15
N ALA A 12 -36.28 -10.30 -0.64
CA ALA A 12 -35.26 -11.00 0.14
C ALA A 12 -33.99 -11.28 -0.65
N ALA A 13 -34.10 -11.67 -1.92
CA ALA A 13 -32.93 -11.86 -2.79
C ALA A 13 -32.14 -10.57 -3.04
N ILE A 14 -32.83 -9.46 -3.29
CA ILE A 14 -32.19 -8.15 -3.46
C ILE A 14 -31.45 -7.73 -2.18
N LEU A 15 -32.10 -7.88 -1.01
CA LEU A 15 -31.47 -7.57 0.27
C LEU A 15 -30.24 -8.46 0.54
N ALA A 16 -30.31 -9.75 0.21
CA ALA A 16 -29.18 -10.66 0.34
C ALA A 16 -27.99 -10.22 -0.54
N VAL A 17 -28.26 -9.82 -1.79
CA VAL A 17 -27.22 -9.29 -2.68
C VAL A 17 -26.57 -8.03 -2.10
N PHE A 18 -27.35 -7.07 -1.59
CA PHE A 18 -26.83 -5.88 -0.95
C PHE A 18 -25.94 -6.19 0.27
N LEU A 19 -26.38 -7.15 1.11
CA LEU A 19 -25.61 -7.59 2.27
C LEU A 19 -24.28 -8.25 1.87
N ILE A 20 -24.32 -9.12 0.85
CA ILE A 20 -23.11 -9.78 0.32
C ILE A 20 -22.17 -8.75 -0.28
N CYS A 21 -22.65 -7.84 -1.13
CA CYS A 21 -21.83 -6.78 -1.70
C CYS A 21 -21.21 -5.87 -0.61
N GLY A 22 -21.99 -5.53 0.41
CA GLY A 22 -21.51 -4.75 1.55
C GLY A 22 -20.41 -5.49 2.34
N ALA A 23 -20.57 -6.80 2.57
CA ALA A 23 -19.58 -7.62 3.24
C ALA A 23 -18.29 -7.74 2.40
N VAL A 24 -18.41 -8.01 1.10
CA VAL A 24 -17.26 -8.07 0.18
C VAL A 24 -16.50 -6.75 0.19
N SER A 25 -17.20 -5.62 0.03
CA SER A 25 -16.56 -4.29 0.03
C SER A 25 -15.90 -3.94 1.37
N ARG A 26 -16.49 -4.39 2.50
CA ARG A 26 -15.93 -4.10 3.82
C ARG A 26 -14.70 -4.93 4.16
N TYR A 27 -14.71 -6.22 3.80
CA TYR A 27 -13.71 -7.18 4.29
C TYR A 27 -12.71 -7.66 3.25
N LEU A 28 -13.06 -7.62 1.96
CA LEU A 28 -12.23 -8.24 0.93
C LEU A 28 -11.56 -7.22 0.01
N ILE A 29 -12.31 -6.26 -0.52
CA ILE A 29 -11.81 -5.29 -1.49
C ILE A 29 -12.32 -3.89 -1.19
N GLN A 30 -11.48 -2.90 -1.49
CA GLN A 30 -11.80 -1.49 -1.35
C GLN A 30 -11.41 -0.73 -2.61
N LEU A 31 -12.35 0.08 -3.13
CA LEU A 31 -12.05 1.08 -4.16
C LEU A 31 -11.56 2.35 -3.48
N THR A 32 -10.42 2.87 -3.93
CA THR A 32 -9.84 4.09 -3.38
C THR A 32 -9.34 5.01 -4.49
N LEU A 33 -9.23 6.30 -4.19
CA LEU A 33 -8.73 7.32 -5.11
C LEU A 33 -7.29 7.68 -4.71
N VAL A 34 -6.37 7.63 -5.67
CA VAL A 34 -4.99 8.08 -5.47
C VAL A 34 -4.98 9.60 -5.31
N GLN A 35 -4.30 10.08 -4.26
CA GLN A 35 -4.13 11.51 -4.01
C GLN A 35 -2.64 11.84 -3.95
N GLY A 36 -2.24 12.85 -4.71
CA GLY A 36 -0.86 13.29 -4.84
C GLY A 36 -0.06 12.52 -5.89
N ASP A 37 1.19 12.93 -6.07
CA ASP A 37 2.05 12.55 -7.20
C ASP A 37 3.20 11.62 -6.77
N SER A 38 3.18 11.13 -5.53
CA SER A 38 4.28 10.32 -4.95
C SER A 38 4.47 8.94 -5.59
N MET A 39 3.48 8.47 -6.34
CA MET A 39 3.51 7.18 -7.04
C MET A 39 3.59 7.32 -8.56
N GLU A 40 3.82 8.55 -9.05
CA GLU A 40 4.13 8.78 -10.45
C GLU A 40 5.45 8.06 -10.86
N PRO A 41 5.57 7.52 -12.05
CA PRO A 41 4.57 7.49 -13.13
C PRO A 41 3.60 6.29 -13.03
N THR A 42 3.70 5.44 -12.00
CA THR A 42 2.91 4.18 -11.91
C THR A 42 1.43 4.45 -11.62
N TYR A 43 1.15 5.37 -10.71
CA TYR A 43 -0.22 5.78 -10.37
C TYR A 43 -0.31 7.30 -10.36
N HIS A 44 -1.37 7.82 -11.00
CA HIS A 44 -1.59 9.25 -11.18
C HIS A 44 -2.59 9.79 -10.15
N ASN A 45 -2.42 11.05 -9.80
CA ASN A 45 -3.39 11.76 -8.96
C ASN A 45 -4.80 11.70 -9.59
N GLY A 46 -5.81 11.34 -8.79
CA GLY A 46 -7.19 11.17 -9.27
C GLY A 46 -7.48 9.79 -9.91
N GLN A 47 -6.52 8.88 -9.97
CA GLN A 47 -6.74 7.53 -10.46
C GLN A 47 -7.45 6.67 -9.42
N PHE A 48 -8.44 5.86 -9.86
CA PHE A 48 -9.05 4.84 -9.02
C PHE A 48 -8.19 3.57 -9.00
N ILE A 49 -7.98 3.03 -7.81
CA ILE A 49 -7.31 1.75 -7.57
C ILE A 49 -8.19 0.85 -6.72
N VAL A 50 -7.99 -0.46 -6.85
CA VAL A 50 -8.68 -1.48 -6.06
C VAL A 50 -7.68 -2.12 -5.11
N LEU A 51 -8.00 -2.18 -3.84
CA LEU A 51 -7.19 -2.79 -2.79
C LEU A 51 -7.74 -4.17 -2.43
N ASN A 52 -6.85 -5.15 -2.28
CA ASN A 52 -7.10 -6.41 -1.61
C ASN A 52 -6.76 -6.27 -0.12
N LYS A 53 -7.75 -6.49 0.73
CA LYS A 53 -7.62 -6.36 2.20
C LYS A 53 -7.40 -7.69 2.92
N CYS A 54 -7.35 -8.79 2.18
CA CYS A 54 -7.30 -10.16 2.73
C CYS A 54 -5.88 -10.72 2.81
N ARG A 55 -4.86 -9.87 2.78
CA ARG A 55 -3.46 -10.32 2.80
C ARG A 55 -2.80 -9.92 4.10
N ASP A 56 -2.02 -10.86 4.64
CA ASP A 56 -1.26 -10.69 5.88
C ASP A 56 0.24 -10.50 5.62
N SER A 57 0.66 -10.60 4.34
CA SER A 57 2.06 -10.42 3.92
C SER A 57 2.14 -9.83 2.51
N TYR A 58 3.21 -9.08 2.27
CA TYR A 58 3.41 -8.32 1.04
C TYR A 58 4.81 -8.53 0.51
N ASP A 59 4.93 -8.74 -0.81
CA ASP A 59 6.19 -8.98 -1.49
C ASP A 59 6.83 -7.68 -1.99
N LYS A 60 8.15 -7.72 -2.23
CA LYS A 60 8.87 -6.60 -2.85
C LYS A 60 8.28 -6.26 -4.21
N GLY A 61 8.08 -4.98 -4.45
CA GLY A 61 7.46 -4.45 -5.66
C GLY A 61 5.95 -4.28 -5.59
N GLU A 62 5.27 -4.84 -4.59
CA GLU A 62 3.84 -4.62 -4.39
C GLU A 62 3.58 -3.21 -3.86
N VAL A 63 2.43 -2.64 -4.23
CA VAL A 63 2.02 -1.32 -3.78
C VAL A 63 0.95 -1.47 -2.71
N VAL A 64 1.21 -0.88 -1.55
CA VAL A 64 0.35 -0.98 -0.37
C VAL A 64 -0.18 0.39 0.03
N LEU A 65 -1.41 0.41 0.55
CA LEU A 65 -1.98 1.54 1.26
C LEU A 65 -1.85 1.25 2.75
N PHE A 66 -1.25 2.14 3.52
CA PHE A 66 -1.11 1.99 4.96
C PHE A 66 -1.50 3.28 5.69
N ASP A 67 -1.93 3.14 6.93
CA ASP A 67 -2.24 4.28 7.79
C ASP A 67 -0.95 4.83 8.41
N CYS A 68 -0.73 6.14 8.26
CA CYS A 68 0.43 6.83 8.82
C CYS A 68 -0.03 7.75 9.95
N GLU A 69 0.06 7.26 11.18
CA GLU A 69 -0.43 7.99 12.36
C GLU A 69 0.22 9.37 12.49
N SER A 70 1.52 9.48 12.24
CA SER A 70 2.27 10.74 12.36
C SER A 70 1.79 11.83 11.40
N LEU A 71 1.25 11.45 10.24
CA LEU A 71 0.70 12.36 9.25
C LEU A 71 -0.82 12.46 9.32
N GLY A 72 -1.49 11.58 10.07
CA GLY A 72 -2.96 11.53 10.21
C GLY A 72 -3.68 11.19 8.90
N CYS A 73 -3.01 10.47 7.99
CA CYS A 73 -3.57 10.08 6.69
C CYS A 73 -2.97 8.76 6.20
N ALA A 74 -3.70 8.12 5.28
CA ALA A 74 -3.18 6.92 4.62
C ALA A 74 -2.24 7.30 3.46
N LEU A 75 -1.15 6.53 3.31
CA LEU A 75 -0.15 6.70 2.27
C LEU A 75 -0.13 5.48 1.35
N LEU A 76 0.02 5.74 0.04
CA LEU A 76 0.24 4.72 -0.98
C LEU A 76 1.72 4.67 -1.32
N LYS A 77 2.38 3.51 -1.12
CA LYS A 77 3.81 3.32 -1.36
C LYS A 77 4.12 1.91 -1.87
N ARG A 78 5.30 1.74 -2.45
CA ARG A 78 5.82 0.44 -2.90
C ARG A 78 6.64 -0.21 -1.79
N VAL A 79 6.48 -1.51 -1.61
CA VAL A 79 7.30 -2.33 -0.72
C VAL A 79 8.65 -2.58 -1.38
N ASP A 80 9.74 -2.15 -0.76
CA ASP A 80 11.11 -2.34 -1.24
C ASP A 80 11.87 -3.36 -0.40
N ALA A 81 11.55 -3.46 0.89
CA ALA A 81 12.10 -4.49 1.77
C ALA A 81 11.09 -4.89 2.84
N TYR A 82 11.25 -6.08 3.40
CA TYR A 82 10.42 -6.64 4.47
C TYR A 82 11.29 -7.29 5.56
N GLY A 83 10.66 -7.79 6.61
CA GLY A 83 11.35 -8.37 7.77
C GLY A 83 12.48 -9.33 7.42
N GLY A 84 13.64 -9.13 8.03
CA GLY A 84 14.89 -9.86 7.79
C GLY A 84 15.78 -9.27 6.70
N ASP A 85 15.30 -8.35 5.87
CA ASP A 85 16.13 -7.63 4.89
C ASP A 85 16.96 -6.53 5.56
N THR A 86 18.10 -6.19 4.96
CA THR A 86 18.83 -4.96 5.23
C THR A 86 18.63 -3.95 4.11
N VAL A 87 18.51 -2.66 4.45
CA VAL A 87 18.33 -1.55 3.53
C VAL A 87 19.41 -0.51 3.75
N GLU A 88 20.02 -0.02 2.68
CA GLU A 88 20.96 1.11 2.70
C GLU A 88 20.73 1.98 1.46
N ILE A 89 20.75 3.28 1.61
CA ILE A 89 20.78 4.22 0.49
C ILE A 89 22.16 4.88 0.49
N LYS A 90 22.97 4.55 -0.51
CA LYS A 90 24.33 5.00 -0.66
C LYS A 90 24.61 5.44 -2.09
N ASP A 91 25.35 6.54 -2.23
CA ASP A 91 25.72 7.14 -3.53
C ASP A 91 24.49 7.32 -4.46
N GLY A 92 23.36 7.75 -3.87
CA GLY A 92 22.11 7.98 -4.59
C GLY A 92 21.39 6.72 -5.05
N SER A 93 21.76 5.53 -4.60
CA SER A 93 21.19 4.25 -5.00
C SER A 93 20.65 3.49 -3.79
N LEU A 94 19.53 2.78 -3.99
CA LEU A 94 18.96 1.88 -2.98
C LEU A 94 19.64 0.50 -3.07
N TYR A 95 20.06 -0.01 -1.93
CA TYR A 95 20.55 -1.36 -1.75
C TYR A 95 19.64 -2.12 -0.79
N VAL A 96 19.28 -3.34 -1.17
CA VAL A 96 18.58 -4.30 -0.31
C VAL A 96 19.45 -5.56 -0.22
N ASN A 97 19.79 -5.98 0.99
CA ASN A 97 20.72 -7.08 1.26
C ASN A 97 22.06 -6.88 0.51
N ARG A 98 22.52 -5.63 0.47
CA ARG A 98 23.78 -5.20 -0.22
C ARG A 98 23.74 -5.37 -1.75
N LEU A 99 22.56 -5.63 -2.33
CA LEU A 99 22.37 -5.70 -3.77
C LEU A 99 21.64 -4.45 -4.26
N PRO A 100 22.10 -3.81 -5.34
CA PRO A 100 21.45 -2.62 -5.87
C PRO A 100 20.05 -2.95 -6.42
N VAL A 101 19.06 -2.14 -6.05
CA VAL A 101 17.71 -2.25 -6.56
C VAL A 101 17.58 -1.38 -7.82
N LYS A 102 17.12 -1.98 -8.91
CA LYS A 102 16.95 -1.26 -10.18
C LYS A 102 15.82 -0.24 -10.09
N GLY A 103 16.04 0.92 -10.73
CA GLY A 103 15.02 1.97 -10.81
C GLY A 103 15.14 3.03 -9.71
N TYR A 104 15.97 2.80 -8.71
CA TYR A 104 16.25 3.75 -7.64
C TYR A 104 17.65 4.34 -7.80
N THR A 105 17.74 5.41 -8.56
CA THR A 105 18.96 6.20 -8.79
C THR A 105 18.70 7.67 -8.47
N ASP A 106 19.75 8.39 -8.18
CA ASP A 106 19.73 9.84 -7.90
C ASP A 106 18.87 10.20 -6.65
N ILE A 107 18.82 9.28 -5.67
CA ILE A 107 18.15 9.53 -4.39
C ILE A 107 18.92 10.61 -3.64
N SER A 108 18.35 11.80 -3.56
CA SER A 108 18.98 12.96 -2.94
C SER A 108 18.95 12.93 -1.41
N TYR A 109 18.01 12.19 -0.82
CA TYR A 109 17.80 12.07 0.63
C TYR A 109 17.66 10.62 1.07
N ALA A 110 18.63 10.14 1.83
CA ALA A 110 18.66 8.75 2.33
C ALA A 110 17.92 8.58 3.68
N GLY A 111 17.89 9.64 4.50
CA GLY A 111 17.21 9.65 5.79
C GLY A 111 17.66 8.55 6.73
N ILE A 112 16.73 7.77 7.28
CA ILE A 112 17.02 6.67 8.21
C ILE A 112 17.79 5.51 7.56
N ALA A 113 17.80 5.41 6.23
CA ALA A 113 18.52 4.40 5.47
C ALA A 113 19.91 4.87 5.01
N SER A 114 20.45 5.96 5.57
CA SER A 114 21.82 6.44 5.28
C SER A 114 22.92 5.50 5.79
N GLU A 115 22.58 4.60 6.70
CA GLU A 115 23.40 3.49 7.15
C GLU A 115 22.59 2.19 6.99
N GLU A 116 23.29 1.04 7.02
CA GLU A 116 22.63 -0.27 6.88
C GLU A 116 21.58 -0.48 7.99
N LEU A 117 20.33 -0.57 7.61
CA LEU A 117 19.17 -0.67 8.47
C LEU A 117 18.53 -2.06 8.34
N LEU A 118 18.48 -2.83 9.41
CA LEU A 118 17.76 -4.12 9.44
C LEU A 118 16.27 -3.89 9.63
N ILE A 119 15.46 -4.48 8.76
CA ILE A 119 14.00 -4.42 8.86
C ILE A 119 13.51 -5.50 9.84
N PRO A 120 12.78 -5.13 10.91
CA PRO A 120 12.22 -6.08 11.86
C PRO A 120 11.19 -7.02 11.21
N GLU A 121 11.02 -8.23 11.78
CA GLU A 121 9.98 -9.16 11.35
C GLU A 121 8.59 -8.53 11.43
N GLY A 122 7.76 -8.79 10.39
CA GLY A 122 6.42 -8.22 10.28
C GLY A 122 6.37 -6.75 9.87
N CYS A 123 7.54 -6.14 9.58
CA CYS A 123 7.65 -4.74 9.16
C CYS A 123 8.13 -4.62 7.71
N TYR A 124 7.95 -3.43 7.15
CA TYR A 124 8.25 -3.13 5.75
C TYR A 124 8.94 -1.78 5.60
N PHE A 125 9.87 -1.70 4.66
CA PHE A 125 10.43 -0.45 4.17
C PHE A 125 9.80 -0.13 2.82
N VAL A 126 9.21 1.05 2.72
CA VAL A 126 8.40 1.43 1.55
C VAL A 126 8.87 2.76 0.98
N LEU A 127 8.87 2.87 -0.35
CA LEU A 127 9.19 4.11 -1.08
C LEU A 127 8.05 4.51 -2.02
N GLY A 128 7.99 5.79 -2.34
CA GLY A 128 7.20 6.25 -3.48
C GLY A 128 7.98 6.11 -4.77
N ASP A 129 7.28 5.87 -5.88
CA ASP A 129 7.91 5.78 -7.19
C ASP A 129 8.47 7.13 -7.67
N ASN A 130 7.88 8.24 -7.19
CA ASN A 130 8.39 9.60 -7.38
C ASN A 130 9.16 10.05 -6.13
N LEU A 131 10.44 9.75 -6.10
CA LEU A 131 11.32 9.96 -4.95
C LEU A 131 11.47 11.42 -4.53
N ASP A 132 11.28 12.36 -5.45
CA ASP A 132 11.51 13.80 -5.22
C ASP A 132 10.41 14.43 -4.35
N VAL A 133 9.20 13.91 -4.42
CA VAL A 133 8.04 14.44 -3.69
C VAL A 133 7.48 13.46 -2.66
N SER A 134 7.98 12.22 -2.64
CA SER A 134 7.45 11.17 -1.77
C SER A 134 7.85 11.38 -0.31
N LYS A 135 6.85 11.32 0.56
CA LYS A 135 7.01 11.12 2.00
C LYS A 135 6.88 9.62 2.25
N ASP A 136 7.98 8.96 2.61
CA ASP A 136 8.07 7.51 2.71
C ASP A 136 9.04 7.09 3.82
N SER A 137 9.41 5.82 3.86
CA SER A 137 10.24 5.25 4.94
C SER A 137 11.60 5.90 5.14
N ARG A 138 12.09 6.71 4.20
CA ARG A 138 13.33 7.48 4.39
C ARG A 138 13.18 8.51 5.51
N TYR A 139 11.98 9.04 5.70
CA TYR A 139 11.72 10.03 6.74
C TYR A 139 11.37 9.36 8.05
N ASP A 140 12.00 9.80 9.14
CA ASP A 140 11.83 9.27 10.50
C ASP A 140 10.38 9.34 11.04
N TYR A 141 9.60 10.32 10.58
CA TYR A 141 8.18 10.43 10.93
C TYR A 141 7.26 9.43 10.17
N VAL A 142 7.73 8.79 9.11
CA VAL A 142 7.08 7.63 8.47
C VAL A 142 7.76 6.35 8.96
N GLY A 143 9.08 6.26 8.77
CA GLY A 143 9.92 5.17 9.23
C GLY A 143 9.59 3.81 8.62
N ILE A 144 9.97 2.78 9.33
CA ILE A 144 9.60 1.39 9.02
C ILE A 144 8.13 1.20 9.42
N ILE A 145 7.30 0.71 8.50
CA ILE A 145 5.87 0.49 8.75
C ILE A 145 5.59 -0.92 9.27
N SER A 146 4.65 -1.06 10.19
CA SER A 146 4.16 -2.36 10.64
C SER A 146 3.20 -2.95 9.60
N GLY A 147 3.21 -4.27 9.44
CA GLY A 147 2.20 -4.97 8.63
C GLY A 147 0.77 -4.75 9.14
N GLU A 148 0.60 -4.47 10.43
CA GLU A 148 -0.71 -4.19 11.04
C GLU A 148 -1.30 -2.84 10.59
N ASP A 149 -0.43 -1.89 10.18
CA ASP A 149 -0.86 -0.59 9.67
C ASP A 149 -1.29 -0.64 8.20
N ILE A 150 -1.01 -1.75 7.49
CA ILE A 150 -1.34 -1.90 6.08
C ILE A 150 -2.83 -2.19 5.91
N LEU A 151 -3.53 -1.28 5.25
CA LEU A 151 -4.96 -1.35 4.96
C LEU A 151 -5.29 -2.27 3.78
N GLY A 152 -4.33 -2.50 2.89
CA GLY A 152 -4.47 -3.39 1.75
C GLY A 152 -3.40 -3.19 0.69
N CYS A 153 -3.33 -4.14 -0.23
CA CYS A 153 -2.43 -4.16 -1.39
C CYS A 153 -3.21 -3.85 -2.67
N VAL A 154 -2.63 -3.07 -3.58
CA VAL A 154 -3.26 -2.75 -4.86
C VAL A 154 -3.39 -4.02 -5.71
N ILE A 155 -4.61 -4.30 -6.18
CA ILE A 155 -4.86 -5.41 -7.10
C ILE A 155 -4.53 -4.95 -8.51
N GLY A 156 -3.54 -5.59 -9.11
CA GLY A 156 -3.29 -5.57 -10.54
C GLY A 156 -2.51 -4.38 -11.07
N PHE A 157 -1.81 -4.65 -12.15
CA PHE A 157 -1.31 -3.81 -13.24
C PHE A 157 -0.26 -2.74 -12.94
N GLY A 158 0.62 -2.96 -12.01
CA GLY A 158 1.86 -2.21 -11.90
C GLY A 158 3.07 -3.16 -12.02
N LYS A 159 3.40 -3.57 -13.22
CA LYS A 159 4.72 -4.12 -13.55
C LYS A 159 5.44 -3.15 -14.43
#